data_90e7d59a9ea08ecd4c4e1186ed2628d6
#
_entry.id   90e7d59a9ea08ecd4c4e1186ed2628d6
#
_cell.length_a   1.000
_cell.length_b   1.000
_cell.length_c   1.000
_cell.angle_alpha   90.00
_cell.angle_beta   90.00
_cell.angle_gamma   90.00
#
_symmetry.space_group_name_H-M   'P 1'
#
loop_
_entity.id
_entity.type
_entity.pdbx_description
1 polymer ?
#
loop_
_entity_poly.entity_id
_entity_poly.type
_entity_poly.pdbx_seq_one_letter_code
_entity_poly.pdbx_strand_id
1 'polypeptide(L)'
;VSRFADGFIEADPLDQAECLAKVEELLKTTHIDGVITFWENAVPLSAALAERFGWIGHTPKAALNARNKHLTRQALDDAKLSRYSPAWALIKNQKDLERESKRIGFPLVLKPAWGVKSQFVVKLDSLDEARKAFDYIKTNMTPAFDAIYKYGTDILAEEYLDGAEIDVDLLVQDGEVKFHAFTDNFPTKEPFFVETGDAMPSRHEDKDLSDVLKMAKDVVKALGLSNGALHLEAKITPAGPKLIELNARMGGDYLYDWIKTIWEVDLVEEASN
;
A
#
# COMPACT_ATOMS: atom_id res chain seq x y z
N VAL A 1 3.67 2.54 26.09
CA VAL A 1 4.02 1.28 25.44
C VAL A 1 4.44 0.26 26.48
N SER A 2 5.39 0.58 27.40
CA SER A 2 5.89 -0.35 28.42
C SER A 2 4.81 -1.00 29.33
N ARG A 3 3.59 -0.46 29.39
CA ARG A 3 2.48 -1.04 30.18
C ARG A 3 1.80 -2.23 29.48
N PHE A 4 2.09 -2.46 28.19
CA PHE A 4 1.46 -3.46 27.34
C PHE A 4 2.48 -4.36 26.65
N ALA A 5 3.75 -4.32 27.04
CA ALA A 5 4.82 -5.11 26.47
C ALA A 5 5.64 -5.80 27.56
N ASP A 6 5.86 -7.10 27.43
CA ASP A 6 6.69 -7.90 28.34
C ASP A 6 8.18 -7.65 28.12
N GLY A 7 8.56 -7.16 26.93
CA GLY A 7 9.94 -6.84 26.58
C GLY A 7 10.07 -6.08 25.27
N PHE A 8 11.29 -5.72 24.94
CA PHE A 8 11.63 -5.02 23.70
C PHE A 8 12.90 -5.62 23.08
N ILE A 9 12.91 -5.70 21.75
CA ILE A 9 14.11 -5.98 20.97
C ILE A 9 14.55 -4.66 20.34
N GLU A 10 15.74 -4.19 20.68
CA GLU A 10 16.36 -3.04 20.05
C GLU A 10 17.05 -3.49 18.75
N ALA A 11 16.49 -3.10 17.60
CA ALA A 11 17.01 -3.40 16.27
C ALA A 11 16.53 -2.35 15.25
N ASP A 12 17.28 -2.16 14.15
CA ASP A 12 16.75 -1.42 12.99
C ASP A 12 15.74 -2.33 12.25
N PRO A 13 14.45 -2.02 12.23
CA PRO A 13 13.45 -2.85 11.56
C PRO A 13 13.62 -2.90 10.02
N LEU A 14 14.51 -2.09 9.45
CA LEU A 14 14.93 -2.16 8.05
C LEU A 14 16.17 -3.06 7.84
N ASP A 15 16.83 -3.51 8.93
CA ASP A 15 17.84 -4.57 8.88
C ASP A 15 17.18 -5.92 9.21
N GLN A 16 16.66 -6.55 8.16
CA GLN A 16 15.96 -7.83 8.29
C GLN A 16 16.86 -8.91 8.89
N ALA A 17 18.15 -8.94 8.57
CA ALA A 17 19.07 -9.97 9.07
C ALA A 17 19.30 -9.82 10.59
N GLU A 18 19.49 -8.60 11.06
CA GLU A 18 19.60 -8.30 12.48
C GLU A 18 18.33 -8.70 13.23
N CYS A 19 17.17 -8.30 12.73
CA CYS A 19 15.87 -8.63 13.34
C CYS A 19 15.64 -10.13 13.43
N LEU A 20 15.87 -10.88 12.35
CA LEU A 20 15.72 -12.34 12.33
C LEU A 20 16.62 -13.00 13.38
N ALA A 21 17.91 -12.60 13.48
CA ALA A 21 18.85 -13.18 14.45
C ALA A 21 18.42 -12.90 15.91
N LYS A 22 17.96 -11.68 16.21
CA LYS A 22 17.51 -11.31 17.55
C LYS A 22 16.21 -12.01 17.96
N VAL A 23 15.28 -12.20 17.04
CA VAL A 23 14.04 -12.96 17.29
C VAL A 23 14.37 -14.45 17.49
N GLU A 24 15.28 -15.02 16.68
CA GLU A 24 15.74 -16.41 16.87
C GLU A 24 16.39 -16.64 18.25
N GLU A 25 17.14 -15.66 18.74
CA GLU A 25 17.70 -15.73 20.11
C GLU A 25 16.61 -15.65 21.19
N LEU A 26 15.64 -14.75 21.03
CA LEU A 26 14.51 -14.61 21.97
C LEU A 26 13.68 -15.90 22.05
N LEU A 27 13.46 -16.57 20.93
CA LEU A 27 12.68 -17.82 20.85
C LEU A 27 13.30 -18.99 21.63
N LYS A 28 14.57 -18.91 22.04
CA LYS A 28 15.17 -19.93 22.92
C LYS A 28 14.61 -19.91 24.34
N THR A 29 14.05 -18.80 24.77
CA THR A 29 13.57 -18.59 26.15
C THR A 29 12.13 -18.12 26.23
N THR A 30 11.54 -17.70 25.12
CA THR A 30 10.20 -17.10 25.07
C THR A 30 9.39 -17.74 23.96
N HIS A 31 8.17 -18.15 24.26
CA HIS A 31 7.21 -18.59 23.25
C HIS A 31 6.57 -17.37 22.57
N ILE A 32 6.50 -17.38 21.24
CA ILE A 32 5.86 -16.35 20.42
C ILE A 32 4.96 -17.06 19.40
N ASP A 33 3.70 -16.67 19.34
CA ASP A 33 2.67 -17.29 18.49
C ASP A 33 2.61 -16.69 17.07
N GLY A 34 3.11 -15.45 16.90
CA GLY A 34 3.02 -14.79 15.61
C GLY A 34 3.69 -13.42 15.57
N VAL A 35 3.53 -12.74 14.45
CA VAL A 35 4.03 -11.39 14.20
C VAL A 35 2.98 -10.55 13.50
N ILE A 36 2.80 -9.32 13.96
CA ILE A 36 1.91 -8.34 13.34
C ILE A 36 2.63 -7.00 13.18
N THR A 37 2.29 -6.24 12.18
CA THR A 37 2.77 -4.86 12.00
C THR A 37 1.64 -3.92 11.61
N PHE A 38 1.71 -2.69 12.13
CA PHE A 38 0.88 -1.56 11.74
C PHE A 38 1.70 -0.49 11.01
N TRP A 39 3.00 -0.74 10.82
CA TRP A 39 3.91 0.17 10.16
C TRP A 39 4.28 -0.33 8.76
N GLU A 40 3.99 0.50 7.76
CA GLU A 40 4.16 0.19 6.36
C GLU A 40 5.58 -0.33 6.02
N ASN A 41 6.61 0.28 6.62
CA ASN A 41 7.98 -0.08 6.33
C ASN A 41 8.41 -1.43 6.94
N ALA A 42 7.65 -1.95 7.92
CA ALA A 42 7.91 -3.23 8.55
C ALA A 42 7.14 -4.40 7.91
N VAL A 43 6.30 -4.14 6.90
CA VAL A 43 5.54 -5.20 6.20
C VAL A 43 6.47 -6.28 5.61
N PRO A 44 7.59 -5.96 4.93
CA PRO A 44 8.52 -6.99 4.46
C PRO A 44 9.18 -7.78 5.59
N LEU A 45 9.52 -7.12 6.70
CA LEU A 45 10.11 -7.78 7.88
C LEU A 45 9.11 -8.74 8.54
N SER A 46 7.86 -8.30 8.73
CA SER A 46 6.80 -9.14 9.30
C SER A 46 6.60 -10.43 8.49
N ALA A 47 6.55 -10.32 7.17
CA ALA A 47 6.43 -11.48 6.30
C ALA A 47 7.66 -12.41 6.35
N ALA A 48 8.86 -11.86 6.44
CA ALA A 48 10.09 -12.64 6.56
C ALA A 48 10.19 -13.38 7.91
N LEU A 49 9.74 -12.75 9.00
CA LEU A 49 9.65 -13.39 10.31
C LEU A 49 8.62 -14.51 10.31
N ALA A 50 7.42 -14.26 9.76
CA ALA A 50 6.38 -15.27 9.64
C ALA A 50 6.86 -16.50 8.85
N GLU A 51 7.50 -16.30 7.69
CA GLU A 51 8.05 -17.40 6.89
C GLU A 51 9.16 -18.15 7.62
N ARG A 52 10.11 -17.43 8.24
CA ARG A 52 11.28 -18.02 8.94
C ARG A 52 10.88 -18.90 10.09
N PHE A 53 9.85 -18.53 10.84
CA PHE A 53 9.46 -19.22 12.08
C PHE A 53 8.17 -20.04 11.94
N GLY A 54 7.59 -20.09 10.76
CA GLY A 54 6.38 -20.88 10.47
C GLY A 54 5.11 -20.27 11.07
N TRP A 55 5.06 -18.95 11.28
CA TRP A 55 3.88 -18.27 11.77
C TRP A 55 2.90 -17.94 10.64
N ILE A 56 1.64 -17.75 11.00
CA ILE A 56 0.62 -17.29 10.06
C ILE A 56 0.94 -15.84 9.62
N GLY A 57 0.81 -15.58 8.33
CA GLY A 57 1.08 -14.26 7.76
C GLY A 57 1.14 -14.30 6.23
N HIS A 58 1.54 -13.19 5.63
CA HIS A 58 1.80 -13.11 4.20
C HIS A 58 3.15 -13.74 3.85
N THR A 59 3.27 -14.31 2.64
CA THR A 59 4.59 -14.66 2.13
C THR A 59 5.43 -13.41 1.85
N PRO A 60 6.78 -13.46 1.92
CA PRO A 60 7.63 -12.32 1.55
C PRO A 60 7.35 -11.77 0.16
N LYS A 61 7.02 -12.64 -0.81
CA LYS A 61 6.64 -12.23 -2.17
C LYS A 61 5.34 -11.43 -2.16
N ALA A 62 4.31 -11.87 -1.46
CA ALA A 62 3.03 -11.17 -1.36
C ALA A 62 3.19 -9.80 -0.68
N ALA A 63 3.95 -9.76 0.41
CA ALA A 63 4.27 -8.51 1.11
C ALA A 63 5.00 -7.51 0.20
N LEU A 64 5.98 -7.97 -0.58
CA LEU A 64 6.68 -7.12 -1.56
C LEU A 64 5.76 -6.67 -2.69
N ASN A 65 4.90 -7.55 -3.20
CA ASN A 65 3.91 -7.21 -4.22
C ASN A 65 2.95 -6.10 -3.75
N ALA A 66 2.55 -6.11 -2.49
CA ALA A 66 1.72 -5.06 -1.91
C ALA A 66 2.52 -3.77 -1.68
N ARG A 67 3.72 -3.89 -1.11
CA ARG A 67 4.53 -2.76 -0.66
C ARG A 67 5.14 -1.93 -1.79
N ASN A 68 5.49 -2.54 -2.90
CA ASN A 68 6.10 -1.88 -4.05
C ASN A 68 5.08 -1.66 -5.17
N LYS A 69 4.73 -0.41 -5.45
CA LYS A 69 3.71 -0.04 -6.45
C LYS A 69 4.01 -0.59 -7.85
N HIS A 70 5.29 -0.70 -8.23
CA HIS A 70 5.67 -1.33 -9.50
C HIS A 70 5.32 -2.82 -9.50
N LEU A 71 5.67 -3.54 -8.42
CA LEU A 71 5.35 -4.97 -8.30
C LEU A 71 3.84 -5.21 -8.21
N THR A 72 3.09 -4.31 -7.57
CA THR A 72 1.62 -4.33 -7.58
C THR A 72 1.09 -4.30 -9.01
N ARG A 73 1.55 -3.34 -9.83
CA ARG A 73 1.11 -3.20 -11.23
C ARG A 73 1.48 -4.43 -12.05
N GLN A 74 2.71 -4.92 -11.89
CA GLN A 74 3.17 -6.14 -12.57
C GLN A 74 2.32 -7.35 -12.19
N ALA A 75 2.02 -7.55 -10.91
CA ALA A 75 1.20 -8.68 -10.46
C ALA A 75 -0.24 -8.61 -11.03
N LEU A 76 -0.81 -7.42 -11.17
CA LEU A 76 -2.12 -7.25 -11.83
C LEU A 76 -2.05 -7.56 -13.33
N ASP A 77 -0.99 -7.16 -14.02
CA ASP A 77 -0.81 -7.48 -15.44
C ASP A 77 -0.64 -9.00 -15.64
N ASP A 78 0.18 -9.66 -14.83
CA ASP A 78 0.40 -11.10 -14.85
C ASP A 78 -0.90 -11.90 -14.59
N ALA A 79 -1.76 -11.37 -13.71
CA ALA A 79 -3.09 -11.93 -13.42
C ALA A 79 -4.17 -11.57 -14.45
N LYS A 80 -3.85 -10.80 -15.52
CA LYS A 80 -4.79 -10.28 -16.51
C LYS A 80 -5.88 -9.37 -15.92
N LEU A 81 -5.49 -8.61 -14.90
CA LEU A 81 -6.32 -7.66 -14.17
C LEU A 81 -5.94 -6.20 -14.46
N SER A 82 -5.25 -5.93 -15.56
CA SER A 82 -4.81 -4.58 -15.97
C SER A 82 -5.98 -3.57 -16.06
N ARG A 83 -7.23 -4.04 -16.17
CA ARG A 83 -8.42 -3.19 -16.09
C ARG A 83 -8.51 -2.41 -14.77
N TYR A 84 -7.91 -2.90 -13.69
CA TYR A 84 -7.88 -2.24 -12.38
C TYR A 84 -6.66 -1.34 -12.17
N SER A 85 -5.68 -1.40 -13.07
CA SER A 85 -4.52 -0.50 -13.05
C SER A 85 -4.77 0.76 -13.89
N PRO A 86 -4.19 1.92 -13.52
CA PRO A 86 -3.92 2.96 -14.51
C PRO A 86 -2.97 2.44 -15.59
N ALA A 87 -2.86 3.12 -16.73
CA ALA A 87 -1.73 2.94 -17.62
C ALA A 87 -0.45 3.37 -16.89
N TRP A 88 0.61 2.56 -16.91
CA TRP A 88 1.80 2.80 -16.09
C TRP A 88 3.12 2.48 -16.82
N ALA A 89 4.21 3.04 -16.31
CA ALA A 89 5.57 2.70 -16.72
C ALA A 89 6.60 2.96 -15.63
N LEU A 90 7.64 2.16 -15.59
CA LEU A 90 8.84 2.42 -14.79
C LEU A 90 9.76 3.39 -15.56
N ILE A 91 10.14 4.49 -14.91
CA ILE A 91 10.93 5.57 -15.51
C ILE A 91 12.34 5.56 -14.93
N LYS A 92 13.31 5.21 -15.76
CA LYS A 92 14.74 5.15 -15.37
C LYS A 92 15.52 6.41 -15.73
N ASN A 93 15.08 7.14 -16.75
CA ASN A 93 15.76 8.32 -17.28
C ASN A 93 14.80 9.21 -18.08
N GLN A 94 15.29 10.39 -18.48
CA GLN A 94 14.50 11.38 -19.25
C GLN A 94 13.98 10.85 -20.60
N LYS A 95 14.71 9.93 -21.27
CA LYS A 95 14.25 9.34 -22.54
C LYS A 95 13.06 8.40 -22.32
N ASP A 96 13.11 7.61 -21.25
CA ASP A 96 11.97 6.78 -20.87
C ASP A 96 10.77 7.65 -20.53
N LEU A 97 10.96 8.72 -19.75
CA LEU A 97 9.90 9.66 -19.41
C LEU A 97 9.24 10.25 -20.66
N GLU A 98 10.03 10.72 -21.61
CA GLU A 98 9.49 11.29 -22.85
C GLU A 98 8.72 10.27 -23.69
N ARG A 99 9.23 9.04 -23.81
CA ARG A 99 8.56 7.96 -24.54
C ARG A 99 7.24 7.59 -23.89
N GLU A 100 7.28 7.34 -22.57
CA GLU A 100 6.10 6.84 -21.83
C GLU A 100 5.06 7.93 -21.61
N SER A 101 5.45 9.20 -21.44
CA SER A 101 4.48 10.30 -21.39
C SER A 101 3.68 10.45 -22.68
N LYS A 102 4.29 10.17 -23.85
CA LYS A 102 3.56 10.15 -25.13
C LYS A 102 2.55 8.99 -25.22
N ARG A 103 2.87 7.86 -24.60
CA ARG A 103 2.00 6.67 -24.57
C ARG A 103 0.86 6.79 -23.56
N ILE A 104 1.18 7.26 -22.34
CA ILE A 104 0.22 7.41 -21.25
C ILE A 104 -0.69 8.62 -21.49
N GLY A 105 -0.12 9.74 -21.92
CA GLY A 105 -0.82 11.02 -22.08
C GLY A 105 -0.68 11.91 -20.83
N PHE A 106 -1.27 13.11 -20.92
CA PHE A 106 -1.39 14.06 -19.83
C PHE A 106 -2.85 14.35 -19.52
N PRO A 107 -3.21 14.62 -18.25
CA PRO A 107 -2.32 14.68 -17.09
C PRO A 107 -1.78 13.30 -16.70
N LEU A 108 -0.55 13.27 -16.16
CA LEU A 108 0.04 12.06 -15.61
C LEU A 108 0.53 12.28 -14.17
N VAL A 109 0.77 11.20 -13.45
CA VAL A 109 1.31 11.22 -12.09
C VAL A 109 2.69 10.59 -12.09
N LEU A 110 3.68 11.30 -11.52
CA LEU A 110 4.95 10.70 -11.11
C LEU A 110 4.91 10.38 -9.62
N LYS A 111 5.40 9.20 -9.25
CA LYS A 111 5.46 8.76 -7.86
C LYS A 111 6.57 7.74 -7.62
N PRO A 112 7.13 7.67 -6.37
CA PRO A 112 8.03 6.59 -5.99
C PRO A 112 7.33 5.23 -5.99
N ALA A 113 8.05 4.18 -6.39
CA ALA A 113 7.57 2.81 -6.24
C ALA A 113 7.47 2.39 -4.77
N TRP A 114 8.36 2.91 -3.91
CA TRP A 114 8.45 2.66 -2.47
C TRP A 114 7.89 3.80 -1.61
N GLY A 115 7.13 4.72 -2.17
CA GLY A 115 6.63 5.91 -1.46
C GLY A 115 5.69 5.60 -0.29
N VAL A 116 5.56 6.59 0.59
CA VAL A 116 4.61 6.64 1.72
C VAL A 116 4.07 8.07 1.86
N LYS A 117 2.86 8.24 2.39
CA LYS A 117 2.29 9.57 2.75
C LYS A 117 2.32 10.57 1.59
N SER A 118 1.99 10.15 0.40
CA SER A 118 2.04 10.97 -0.84
C SER A 118 3.37 11.70 -1.11
N GLN A 119 4.47 11.29 -0.43
CA GLN A 119 5.80 11.88 -0.65
C GLN A 119 6.23 11.72 -2.11
N PHE A 120 6.63 12.84 -2.75
CA PHE A 120 7.03 12.90 -4.14
C PHE A 120 5.97 12.45 -5.14
N VAL A 121 4.70 12.35 -4.75
CA VAL A 121 3.59 12.14 -5.68
C VAL A 121 3.17 13.47 -6.25
N VAL A 122 3.12 13.59 -7.58
CA VAL A 122 2.77 14.85 -8.23
C VAL A 122 2.03 14.64 -9.55
N LYS A 123 0.93 15.38 -9.73
CA LYS A 123 0.20 15.50 -10.99
C LYS A 123 0.89 16.51 -11.90
N LEU A 124 0.99 16.18 -13.17
CA LEU A 124 1.74 16.93 -14.18
C LEU A 124 0.92 17.05 -15.45
N ASP A 125 0.83 18.25 -16.00
CA ASP A 125 0.00 18.56 -17.17
C ASP A 125 0.83 18.67 -18.46
N SER A 126 2.17 18.65 -18.35
CA SER A 126 3.07 18.78 -19.50
C SER A 126 4.37 18.01 -19.35
N LEU A 127 5.01 17.71 -20.50
CA LEU A 127 6.32 17.06 -20.50
C LEU A 127 7.42 17.90 -19.82
N ASP A 128 7.35 19.23 -19.94
CA ASP A 128 8.34 20.13 -19.31
C ASP A 128 8.22 20.11 -17.78
N GLU A 129 7.00 20.06 -17.25
CA GLU A 129 6.77 19.85 -15.82
C GLU A 129 7.25 18.47 -15.38
N ALA A 130 6.94 17.44 -16.17
CA ALA A 130 7.34 16.07 -15.87
C ALA A 130 8.86 15.90 -15.81
N ARG A 131 9.61 16.55 -16.71
CA ARG A 131 11.08 16.56 -16.69
C ARG A 131 11.65 17.18 -15.41
N LYS A 132 11.12 18.34 -15.01
CA LYS A 132 11.54 19.05 -13.79
C LYS A 132 11.22 18.22 -12.54
N ALA A 133 10.02 17.67 -12.48
CA ALA A 133 9.58 16.82 -11.38
C ALA A 133 10.43 15.54 -11.26
N PHE A 134 10.72 14.88 -12.39
CA PHE A 134 11.56 13.69 -12.40
C PHE A 134 12.97 13.97 -11.85
N ASP A 135 13.62 15.05 -12.29
CA ASP A 135 14.95 15.44 -11.81
C ASP A 135 14.92 15.80 -10.32
N TYR A 136 13.89 16.51 -9.88
CA TYR A 136 13.69 16.84 -8.47
C TYR A 136 13.51 15.58 -7.61
N ILE A 137 12.60 14.69 -8.00
CA ILE A 137 12.33 13.43 -7.29
C ILE A 137 13.62 12.60 -7.21
N LYS A 138 14.29 12.39 -8.35
CA LYS A 138 15.51 11.59 -8.43
C LYS A 138 16.64 12.12 -7.55
N THR A 139 16.73 13.45 -7.39
CA THR A 139 17.78 14.10 -6.59
C THR A 139 17.47 14.00 -5.10
N ASN A 140 16.19 14.14 -4.70
CA ASN A 140 15.80 14.28 -3.30
C ASN A 140 15.30 12.98 -2.67
N MET A 141 14.90 11.99 -3.46
CA MET A 141 14.45 10.68 -3.00
C MET A 141 15.66 9.85 -2.56
N THR A 142 16.07 10.01 -1.31
CA THR A 142 17.28 9.40 -0.73
C THR A 142 16.98 8.79 0.62
N PRO A 143 17.78 7.80 1.10
CA PRO A 143 17.66 7.26 2.46
C PRO A 143 17.84 8.29 3.58
N ALA A 144 18.48 9.44 3.29
CA ALA A 144 18.59 10.53 4.25
C ALA A 144 17.29 11.34 4.38
N PHE A 145 16.45 11.37 3.34
CA PHE A 145 15.13 11.99 3.36
C PHE A 145 14.11 11.11 4.11
N ASP A 146 14.04 9.83 3.72
CA ASP A 146 13.23 8.82 4.41
C ASP A 146 13.92 7.45 4.26
N ALA A 147 14.02 6.73 5.37
CA ALA A 147 14.68 5.42 5.43
C ALA A 147 14.07 4.37 4.49
N ILE A 148 12.81 4.55 4.06
CA ILE A 148 12.15 3.66 3.11
C ILE A 148 12.90 3.55 1.77
N TYR A 149 13.60 4.62 1.36
CA TYR A 149 14.38 4.63 0.12
C TYR A 149 15.66 3.79 0.17
N LYS A 150 15.95 3.14 1.32
CA LYS A 150 16.91 2.02 1.36
C LYS A 150 16.45 0.82 0.54
N TYR A 151 15.12 0.61 0.39
CA TYR A 151 14.56 -0.47 -0.45
C TYR A 151 14.66 -0.19 -1.95
N GLY A 152 14.70 1.07 -2.36
CA GLY A 152 14.83 1.46 -3.76
C GLY A 152 14.32 2.85 -4.06
N THR A 153 14.78 3.38 -5.20
CA THR A 153 14.47 4.73 -5.67
C THR A 153 13.86 4.72 -7.08
N ASP A 154 13.11 3.68 -7.39
CA ASP A 154 12.39 3.57 -8.66
C ASP A 154 11.23 4.56 -8.73
N ILE A 155 11.04 5.17 -9.91
CA ILE A 155 9.97 6.15 -10.17
C ILE A 155 8.99 5.55 -11.17
N LEU A 156 7.70 5.64 -10.86
CA LEU A 156 6.60 5.29 -11.75
C LEU A 156 6.01 6.54 -12.39
N ALA A 157 5.66 6.43 -13.67
CA ALA A 157 4.68 7.31 -14.32
C ALA A 157 3.37 6.54 -14.46
N GLU A 158 2.26 7.16 -14.06
CA GLU A 158 0.92 6.58 -14.18
C GLU A 158 -0.05 7.57 -14.81
N GLU A 159 -1.06 7.04 -15.48
CA GLU A 159 -2.23 7.79 -15.90
C GLU A 159 -2.87 8.48 -14.69
N TYR A 160 -3.22 9.76 -14.84
CA TYR A 160 -4.02 10.42 -13.82
C TYR A 160 -5.44 9.86 -13.82
N LEU A 161 -5.88 9.40 -12.67
CA LEU A 161 -7.21 8.84 -12.48
C LEU A 161 -8.18 9.94 -12.05
N ASP A 162 -9.12 10.30 -12.92
CA ASP A 162 -10.22 11.21 -12.59
C ASP A 162 -11.40 10.42 -12.02
N GLY A 163 -11.79 10.74 -10.80
CA GLY A 163 -12.87 10.04 -10.08
C GLY A 163 -12.82 10.28 -8.57
N ALA A 164 -13.87 9.87 -7.89
CA ALA A 164 -13.93 9.90 -6.44
C ALA A 164 -12.97 8.87 -5.83
N GLU A 165 -12.23 9.28 -4.80
CA GLU A 165 -11.34 8.40 -4.07
C GLU A 165 -12.09 7.68 -2.97
N ILE A 166 -11.79 6.41 -2.78
CA ILE A 166 -12.42 5.52 -1.81
C ILE A 166 -11.39 4.56 -1.25
N ASP A 167 -11.42 4.37 0.06
CA ASP A 167 -10.62 3.37 0.73
C ASP A 167 -11.46 2.16 1.11
N VAL A 168 -10.80 1.02 1.19
CA VAL A 168 -11.39 -0.23 1.64
C VAL A 168 -10.46 -0.86 2.67
N ASP A 169 -10.88 -0.88 3.92
CA ASP A 169 -10.24 -1.68 4.95
C ASP A 169 -10.80 -3.10 4.94
N LEU A 170 -9.92 -4.08 4.96
CA LEU A 170 -10.25 -5.50 4.80
C LEU A 170 -9.65 -6.33 5.94
N LEU A 171 -10.37 -7.36 6.36
CA LEU A 171 -9.80 -8.52 7.05
C LEU A 171 -9.80 -9.71 6.10
N VAL A 172 -8.64 -10.32 5.95
CA VAL A 172 -8.42 -11.47 5.07
C VAL A 172 -7.94 -12.66 5.88
N GLN A 173 -8.53 -13.82 5.61
CA GLN A 173 -8.13 -15.11 6.17
C GLN A 173 -8.10 -16.14 5.06
N ASP A 174 -6.98 -16.84 4.92
CA ASP A 174 -6.73 -17.85 3.87
C ASP A 174 -7.00 -17.33 2.45
N GLY A 175 -6.67 -16.06 2.19
CA GLY A 175 -6.88 -15.38 0.91
C GLY A 175 -8.32 -14.93 0.64
N GLU A 176 -9.24 -15.13 1.59
CA GLU A 176 -10.63 -14.75 1.47
C GLU A 176 -10.96 -13.53 2.34
N VAL A 177 -11.64 -12.54 1.76
CA VAL A 177 -12.09 -11.36 2.48
C VAL A 177 -13.25 -11.72 3.41
N LYS A 178 -13.05 -11.62 4.71
CA LYS A 178 -14.02 -11.92 5.78
C LYS A 178 -14.79 -10.69 6.23
N PHE A 179 -14.15 -9.53 6.21
CA PHE A 179 -14.76 -8.25 6.57
C PHE A 179 -14.28 -7.17 5.61
N HIS A 180 -15.09 -6.14 5.41
CA HIS A 180 -14.73 -4.94 4.68
C HIS A 180 -15.49 -3.72 5.19
N ALA A 181 -14.83 -2.57 5.15
CA ALA A 181 -15.43 -1.26 5.42
C ALA A 181 -14.98 -0.28 4.34
N PHE A 182 -15.87 0.63 3.94
CA PHE A 182 -15.60 1.65 2.94
C PHE A 182 -15.54 3.03 3.57
N THR A 183 -14.54 3.81 3.15
CA THR A 183 -14.33 5.21 3.54
C THR A 183 -14.30 6.08 2.29
N ASP A 184 -15.10 7.15 2.28
CA ASP A 184 -15.05 8.17 1.22
C ASP A 184 -13.93 9.15 1.55
N ASN A 185 -13.01 9.40 0.61
CA ASN A 185 -11.97 10.41 0.75
C ASN A 185 -12.43 11.71 0.09
N PHE A 186 -12.26 12.82 0.79
CA PHE A 186 -12.56 14.13 0.22
C PHE A 186 -11.53 14.49 -0.86
N PRO A 187 -11.89 15.32 -1.85
CA PRO A 187 -10.97 15.69 -2.91
C PRO A 187 -9.63 16.20 -2.36
N THR A 188 -8.55 15.59 -2.81
CA THR A 188 -7.19 15.97 -2.41
C THR A 188 -6.80 17.34 -3.01
N LYS A 189 -5.86 18.05 -2.36
CA LYS A 189 -5.28 19.27 -2.91
C LYS A 189 -4.17 18.92 -3.90
N GLU A 190 -4.47 19.14 -5.17
CA GLU A 190 -3.51 18.99 -6.25
C GLU A 190 -2.50 20.16 -6.32
N PRO A 191 -1.31 19.99 -6.91
CA PRO A 191 -0.84 18.80 -7.63
C PRO A 191 -0.21 17.72 -6.73
N PHE A 192 -0.16 17.89 -5.40
CA PHE A 192 0.59 17.04 -4.47
C PHE A 192 -0.29 16.03 -3.71
N PHE A 193 -1.56 15.93 -4.06
CA PHE A 193 -2.51 15.00 -3.45
C PHE A 193 -2.55 15.07 -1.91
N VAL A 194 -2.60 16.30 -1.37
CA VAL A 194 -2.73 16.49 0.07
C VAL A 194 -4.15 16.16 0.50
N GLU A 195 -4.28 15.19 1.38
CA GLU A 195 -5.55 14.75 1.95
C GLU A 195 -6.26 15.90 2.67
N THR A 196 -7.59 15.93 2.61
CA THR A 196 -8.41 17.02 3.18
C THR A 196 -9.43 16.52 4.19
N GLY A 197 -9.61 15.20 4.29
CA GLY A 197 -10.49 14.52 5.23
C GLY A 197 -11.25 13.38 4.60
N ASP A 198 -11.95 12.63 5.43
CA ASP A 198 -12.61 11.37 5.10
C ASP A 198 -14.01 11.33 5.70
N ALA A 199 -14.81 10.37 5.26
CA ALA A 199 -16.12 10.07 5.83
C ALA A 199 -16.42 8.57 5.79
N MET A 200 -16.88 8.02 6.91
CA MET A 200 -17.26 6.62 7.05
C MET A 200 -18.62 6.51 7.79
N PRO A 201 -19.53 5.64 7.38
CA PRO A 201 -19.45 4.76 6.21
C PRO A 201 -19.60 5.53 4.90
N SER A 202 -19.14 4.91 3.81
CA SER A 202 -19.26 5.46 2.46
C SER A 202 -20.71 5.78 2.06
N ARG A 203 -20.89 6.82 1.25
CA ARG A 203 -22.17 7.25 0.68
C ARG A 203 -22.27 7.03 -0.82
N HIS A 204 -21.31 6.32 -1.42
CA HIS A 204 -21.39 5.91 -2.82
C HIS A 204 -22.51 4.92 -3.05
N GLU A 205 -22.96 4.80 -4.30
CA GLU A 205 -24.02 3.86 -4.67
C GLU A 205 -23.58 2.41 -4.47
N ASP A 206 -24.50 1.53 -4.07
CA ASP A 206 -24.25 0.11 -3.80
C ASP A 206 -23.56 -0.59 -4.98
N LYS A 207 -23.87 -0.18 -6.22
CA LYS A 207 -23.23 -0.72 -7.42
C LYS A 207 -21.74 -0.41 -7.43
N ASP A 208 -21.36 0.84 -7.16
CA ASP A 208 -19.97 1.26 -7.18
C ASP A 208 -19.20 0.58 -6.06
N LEU A 209 -19.77 0.50 -4.86
CA LEU A 209 -19.19 -0.22 -3.72
C LEU A 209 -19.01 -1.72 -4.02
N SER A 210 -19.97 -2.34 -4.69
CA SER A 210 -19.89 -3.74 -5.11
C SER A 210 -18.77 -3.97 -6.13
N ASP A 211 -18.61 -3.06 -7.11
CA ASP A 211 -17.55 -3.13 -8.11
C ASP A 211 -16.16 -2.92 -7.47
N VAL A 212 -16.04 -1.99 -6.52
CA VAL A 212 -14.81 -1.76 -5.74
C VAL A 212 -14.46 -2.99 -4.90
N LEU A 213 -15.44 -3.59 -4.19
CA LEU A 213 -15.22 -4.80 -3.40
C LEU A 213 -14.77 -5.97 -4.28
N LYS A 214 -15.38 -6.11 -5.46
CA LYS A 214 -14.95 -7.13 -6.42
C LYS A 214 -13.52 -6.91 -6.85
N MET A 215 -13.13 -5.67 -7.18
CA MET A 215 -11.74 -5.32 -7.48
C MET A 215 -10.82 -5.67 -6.31
N ALA A 216 -11.18 -5.28 -5.08
CA ALA A 216 -10.38 -5.54 -3.89
C ALA A 216 -10.10 -7.05 -3.71
N LYS A 217 -11.12 -7.91 -3.84
CA LYS A 217 -10.97 -9.37 -3.79
C LYS A 217 -10.06 -9.92 -4.90
N ASP A 218 -10.23 -9.43 -6.13
CA ASP A 218 -9.38 -9.82 -7.25
C ASP A 218 -7.91 -9.39 -7.03
N VAL A 219 -7.68 -8.18 -6.47
CA VAL A 219 -6.34 -7.65 -6.16
C VAL A 219 -5.68 -8.45 -5.02
N VAL A 220 -6.37 -8.71 -3.92
CA VAL A 220 -5.88 -9.54 -2.79
C VAL A 220 -5.36 -10.87 -3.32
N LYS A 221 -6.13 -11.52 -4.17
CA LYS A 221 -5.76 -12.80 -4.77
C LYS A 221 -4.56 -12.68 -5.73
N ALA A 222 -4.52 -11.64 -6.56
CA ALA A 222 -3.44 -11.43 -7.52
C ALA A 222 -2.10 -11.15 -6.83
N LEU A 223 -2.12 -10.43 -5.71
CA LEU A 223 -0.93 -10.14 -4.92
C LEU A 223 -0.49 -11.33 -4.06
N GLY A 224 -1.35 -12.33 -3.85
CA GLY A 224 -1.11 -13.50 -3.02
C GLY A 224 -1.21 -13.23 -1.51
N LEU A 225 -2.00 -12.22 -1.13
CA LEU A 225 -2.19 -11.87 0.28
C LEU A 225 -3.13 -12.87 0.95
N SER A 226 -2.76 -13.35 2.13
CA SER A 226 -3.44 -14.48 2.77
C SER A 226 -4.11 -14.17 4.09
N ASN A 227 -3.43 -13.49 5.03
CA ASN A 227 -3.96 -13.34 6.39
C ASN A 227 -3.61 -11.95 6.96
N GLY A 228 -4.58 -11.29 7.59
CA GLY A 228 -4.39 -10.04 8.31
C GLY A 228 -5.28 -8.89 7.82
N ALA A 229 -5.05 -7.71 8.38
CA ALA A 229 -5.72 -6.49 7.98
C ALA A 229 -5.01 -5.85 6.78
N LEU A 230 -5.79 -5.35 5.82
CA LEU A 230 -5.29 -4.67 4.61
C LEU A 230 -6.02 -3.36 4.44
N HIS A 231 -5.34 -2.38 3.86
CA HIS A 231 -5.89 -1.10 3.47
C HIS A 231 -5.67 -0.85 1.98
N LEU A 232 -6.74 -0.67 1.22
CA LEU A 232 -6.73 -0.51 -0.22
C LEU A 232 -7.29 0.87 -0.57
N GLU A 233 -6.55 1.62 -1.39
CA GLU A 233 -6.96 2.92 -1.94
C GLU A 233 -7.32 2.78 -3.42
N ALA A 234 -8.43 3.38 -3.83
CA ALA A 234 -8.96 3.28 -5.17
C ALA A 234 -9.63 4.56 -5.65
N LYS A 235 -9.82 4.66 -6.95
CA LYS A 235 -10.70 5.66 -7.58
C LYS A 235 -11.90 4.99 -8.24
N ILE A 236 -13.09 5.52 -7.99
CA ILE A 236 -14.30 5.20 -8.75
C ILE A 236 -14.28 6.08 -9.99
N THR A 237 -13.94 5.50 -11.14
CA THR A 237 -13.85 6.23 -12.42
C THR A 237 -15.01 5.86 -13.34
N PRO A 238 -15.29 6.65 -14.41
CA PRO A 238 -16.30 6.27 -15.41
C PRO A 238 -16.03 4.93 -16.10
N ALA A 239 -14.76 4.46 -16.11
CA ALA A 239 -14.37 3.17 -16.67
C ALA A 239 -14.41 2.02 -15.64
N GLY A 240 -14.94 2.27 -14.44
CA GLY A 240 -14.95 1.37 -13.30
C GLY A 240 -13.84 1.65 -12.28
N PRO A 241 -13.73 0.83 -11.22
CA PRO A 241 -12.77 1.07 -10.16
C PRO A 241 -11.34 0.86 -10.62
N LYS A 242 -10.43 1.72 -10.14
CA LYS A 242 -8.99 1.68 -10.40
C LYS A 242 -8.21 1.71 -9.10
N LEU A 243 -7.26 0.80 -8.96
CA LEU A 243 -6.40 0.71 -7.79
C LEU A 243 -5.38 1.85 -7.76
N ILE A 244 -5.29 2.58 -6.65
CA ILE A 244 -4.18 3.49 -6.33
C ILE A 244 -3.05 2.69 -5.69
N GLU A 245 -3.32 2.08 -4.53
CA GLU A 245 -2.38 1.19 -3.84
C GLU A 245 -3.09 0.20 -2.92
N LEU A 246 -2.36 -0.80 -2.43
CA LEU A 246 -2.80 -1.70 -1.38
C LEU A 246 -1.67 -1.84 -0.37
N ASN A 247 -1.98 -1.59 0.89
CA ASN A 247 -1.08 -1.68 2.03
C ASN A 247 -1.41 -2.94 2.83
N ALA A 248 -0.41 -3.81 3.09
CA ALA A 248 -0.61 -5.05 3.85
C ALA A 248 -0.56 -4.78 5.37
N ARG A 249 -1.38 -3.84 5.78
CA ARG A 249 -1.65 -3.41 7.16
C ARG A 249 -3.00 -2.69 7.20
N MET A 250 -3.55 -2.46 8.37
CA MET A 250 -4.76 -1.65 8.52
C MET A 250 -4.52 -0.18 8.13
N GLY A 251 -5.57 0.55 7.80
CA GLY A 251 -5.57 1.98 7.57
C GLY A 251 -5.03 2.77 8.76
N GLY A 252 -4.58 3.99 8.47
CA GLY A 252 -4.07 4.93 9.47
C GLY A 252 -5.15 5.80 10.08
N ASP A 253 -4.72 6.90 10.69
CA ASP A 253 -5.55 7.96 11.27
C ASP A 253 -6.65 7.42 12.20
N TYR A 254 -7.91 7.75 11.95
CA TYR A 254 -9.06 7.35 12.78
C TYR A 254 -9.80 6.12 12.27
N LEU A 255 -9.34 5.48 11.19
CA LEU A 255 -10.07 4.38 10.53
C LEU A 255 -10.30 3.19 11.47
N TYR A 256 -9.30 2.83 12.28
CA TYR A 256 -9.44 1.79 13.29
C TYR A 256 -10.58 2.09 14.29
N ASP A 257 -10.59 3.31 14.86
CA ASP A 257 -11.59 3.72 15.85
C ASP A 257 -12.99 3.80 15.23
N TRP A 258 -13.09 4.25 13.98
CA TRP A 258 -14.36 4.32 13.25
C TRP A 258 -14.91 2.94 12.94
N ILE A 259 -14.09 2.03 12.42
CA ILE A 259 -14.50 0.64 12.14
C ILE A 259 -14.97 -0.04 13.40
N LYS A 260 -14.22 0.08 14.49
CA LYS A 260 -14.59 -0.47 15.80
C LYS A 260 -15.90 0.11 16.32
N THR A 261 -16.14 1.41 16.12
CA THR A 261 -17.36 2.08 16.60
C THR A 261 -18.59 1.74 15.76
N ILE A 262 -18.43 1.64 14.43
CA ILE A 262 -19.57 1.49 13.50
C ILE A 262 -19.97 0.03 13.33
N TRP A 263 -18.98 -0.89 13.25
CA TRP A 263 -19.24 -2.33 13.01
C TRP A 263 -18.91 -3.24 14.18
N GLU A 264 -18.42 -2.67 15.29
CA GLU A 264 -17.98 -3.45 16.47
C GLU A 264 -16.86 -4.46 16.13
N VAL A 265 -16.07 -4.18 15.07
CA VAL A 265 -14.95 -5.00 14.63
C VAL A 265 -13.63 -4.38 15.09
N ASP A 266 -12.89 -5.10 15.92
CA ASP A 266 -11.56 -4.72 16.36
C ASP A 266 -10.51 -5.31 15.39
N LEU A 267 -10.02 -4.49 14.45
CA LEU A 267 -9.05 -4.95 13.44
C LEU A 267 -7.76 -5.50 14.05
N VAL A 268 -7.37 -5.03 15.24
CA VAL A 268 -6.16 -5.50 15.93
C VAL A 268 -6.41 -6.89 16.50
N GLU A 269 -7.53 -7.09 17.20
CA GLU A 269 -7.92 -8.37 17.79
C GLU A 269 -8.13 -9.42 16.69
N GLU A 270 -8.91 -9.07 15.67
CA GLU A 270 -9.24 -10.00 14.57
C GLU A 270 -8.03 -10.36 13.70
N ALA A 271 -7.06 -9.46 13.53
CA ALA A 271 -5.83 -9.75 12.79
C ALA A 271 -4.81 -10.55 13.63
N SER A 272 -5.04 -10.67 14.96
CA SER A 272 -4.16 -11.40 15.88
C SER A 272 -4.66 -12.80 16.19
N ASN A 273 -5.93 -13.11 15.90
CA ASN A 273 -6.60 -14.40 16.08
C ASN A 273 -6.54 -15.26 14.81
#